data_a4c21e516e1f2683bd532d16b2e980cd
#
_entry.id   a4c21e516e1f2683bd532d16b2e980cd
#
_cell.length_a   1.000
_cell.length_b   1.000
_cell.length_c   1.000
_cell.angle_alpha   90.00
_cell.angle_beta   90.00
_cell.angle_gamma   90.00
#
_symmetry.space_group_name_H-M   'P 1'
#
loop_
_entity.id
_entity.type
_entity.pdbx_description
1 polymer ?
#
loop_
_entity_poly.entity_id
_entity_poly.type
_entity_poly.pdbx_seq_one_letter_code
_entity_poly.pdbx_strand_id
1 'polypeptide(L)'
;KEIDIFENTDVVRYNISCQYSDAAKIYIDLGEEEKAPELLKKALKAVKSPYHEVTANLVYVSLYLAQGDTVAARQALEKCRQMYADEPSLKRHIHYLYDVEIDYDWKVGNFQKALNVLDERETELKRKNNLATLMQLRKTKADILWDMNRKEEAAGLYRDFLLEQKKEKERNEEVATGEFATMLNLQQLTAEKGRLEKI
;
A
#
# COMPACT_ATOMS: atom_id res chain seq x y z
N LYS A 1 5.05 -17.08 -13.17
CA LYS A 1 4.46 -18.32 -12.57
C LYS A 1 3.22 -18.04 -11.74
N GLU A 2 3.21 -17.02 -10.85
CA GLU A 2 2.00 -16.68 -10.07
C GLU A 2 0.88 -16.13 -10.95
N ILE A 3 1.21 -15.26 -11.90
CA ILE A 3 0.24 -14.71 -12.86
C ILE A 3 -0.41 -15.81 -13.71
N ASP A 4 0.33 -16.83 -14.12
CA ASP A 4 -0.19 -17.97 -14.90
C ASP A 4 -1.21 -18.80 -14.08
N ILE A 5 -1.04 -18.90 -12.76
CA ILE A 5 -1.99 -19.57 -11.85
C ILE A 5 -3.28 -18.75 -11.76
N PHE A 6 -3.19 -17.44 -11.69
CA PHE A 6 -4.34 -16.54 -11.58
C PHE A 6 -5.16 -16.46 -12.87
N GLU A 7 -4.53 -16.57 -14.03
CA GLU A 7 -5.27 -16.59 -15.32
C GLU A 7 -6.17 -17.84 -15.49
N ASN A 8 -5.87 -18.92 -14.77
CA ASN A 8 -6.50 -20.22 -14.96
C ASN A 8 -7.53 -20.64 -13.89
N THR A 9 -7.78 -19.83 -12.85
CA THR A 9 -8.75 -20.15 -11.81
C THR A 9 -9.99 -19.24 -11.87
N ASP A 10 -11.19 -19.82 -11.87
CA ASP A 10 -12.47 -19.07 -11.99
C ASP A 10 -12.71 -18.07 -10.83
N VAL A 11 -12.19 -18.35 -9.65
CA VAL A 11 -12.34 -17.52 -8.45
C VAL A 11 -11.57 -16.20 -8.57
N VAL A 12 -10.49 -16.15 -9.36
CA VAL A 12 -9.57 -15.02 -9.44
C VAL A 12 -9.87 -14.08 -10.62
N ARG A 13 -10.68 -14.53 -11.59
CA ARG A 13 -11.00 -13.74 -12.80
C ARG A 13 -11.67 -12.39 -12.54
N TYR A 14 -12.27 -12.18 -11.36
CA TYR A 14 -12.92 -10.91 -11.05
C TYR A 14 -11.90 -9.81 -10.76
N ASN A 15 -10.82 -10.13 -10.05
CA ASN A 15 -9.81 -9.16 -9.61
C ASN A 15 -8.51 -9.16 -10.43
N ILE A 16 -8.48 -9.87 -11.55
CA ILE A 16 -7.26 -10.04 -12.36
C ILE A 16 -6.69 -8.68 -12.85
N SER A 17 -7.56 -7.70 -13.08
CA SER A 17 -7.14 -6.34 -13.43
C SER A 17 -6.29 -5.70 -12.34
N CYS A 18 -6.71 -5.81 -11.06
CA CYS A 18 -5.93 -5.30 -9.93
C CYS A 18 -4.60 -6.04 -9.81
N GLN A 19 -4.59 -7.36 -9.97
CA GLN A 19 -3.36 -8.17 -9.88
C GLN A 19 -2.32 -7.78 -10.93
N TYR A 20 -2.75 -7.49 -12.17
CA TYR A 20 -1.86 -6.94 -13.18
C TYR A 20 -1.34 -5.55 -12.80
N SER A 21 -2.20 -4.71 -12.20
CA SER A 21 -1.81 -3.38 -11.74
C SER A 21 -0.81 -3.48 -10.58
N ASP A 22 -1.05 -4.37 -9.62
CA ASP A 22 -0.16 -4.61 -8.48
C ASP A 22 1.21 -5.15 -8.95
N ALA A 23 1.21 -6.12 -9.87
CA ALA A 23 2.44 -6.63 -10.46
C ALA A 23 3.22 -5.55 -11.21
N ALA A 24 2.54 -4.67 -11.95
CA ALA A 24 3.16 -3.53 -12.62
C ALA A 24 3.78 -2.57 -11.61
N LYS A 25 3.07 -2.26 -10.50
CA LYS A 25 3.57 -1.39 -9.43
C LYS A 25 4.82 -1.98 -8.78
N ILE A 26 4.84 -3.29 -8.52
CA ILE A 26 6.02 -3.99 -7.96
C ILE A 26 7.22 -3.84 -8.88
N TYR A 27 7.07 -4.03 -10.20
CA TYR A 27 8.18 -3.84 -11.14
C TYR A 27 8.68 -2.39 -11.17
N ILE A 28 7.79 -1.40 -11.11
CA ILE A 28 8.17 0.01 -11.01
C ILE A 28 8.98 0.26 -9.72
N ASP A 29 8.54 -0.29 -8.59
CA ASP A 29 9.21 -0.11 -7.30
C ASP A 29 10.58 -0.82 -7.22
N LEU A 30 10.78 -1.86 -8.04
CA LEU A 30 12.07 -2.55 -8.18
C LEU A 30 13.02 -1.87 -9.19
N GLY A 31 12.59 -0.80 -9.88
CA GLY A 31 13.36 -0.14 -10.93
C GLY A 31 13.41 -0.94 -12.24
N GLU A 32 12.41 -1.80 -12.48
CA GLU A 32 12.22 -2.61 -13.69
C GLU A 32 10.97 -2.12 -14.47
N GLU A 33 10.82 -0.81 -14.55
CA GLU A 33 9.63 -0.14 -15.07
C GLU A 33 9.31 -0.47 -16.54
N GLU A 34 10.27 -0.98 -17.31
CA GLU A 34 10.06 -1.42 -18.68
C GLU A 34 9.10 -2.62 -18.79
N LYS A 35 8.90 -3.38 -17.70
CA LYS A 35 7.97 -4.51 -17.62
C LYS A 35 6.53 -4.09 -17.33
N ALA A 36 6.33 -2.90 -16.79
CA ALA A 36 5.02 -2.42 -16.34
C ALA A 36 4.02 -2.15 -17.49
N PRO A 37 4.39 -1.60 -18.66
CA PRO A 37 3.43 -1.23 -19.71
C PRO A 37 2.56 -2.39 -20.20
N GLU A 38 3.14 -3.58 -20.42
CA GLU A 38 2.38 -4.73 -20.89
C GLU A 38 1.40 -5.26 -19.82
N LEU A 39 1.79 -5.21 -18.55
CA LEU A 39 0.90 -5.57 -17.45
C LEU A 39 -0.25 -4.58 -17.31
N LEU A 40 0.01 -3.29 -17.44
CA LEU A 40 -1.03 -2.26 -17.38
C LEU A 40 -1.99 -2.33 -18.58
N LYS A 41 -1.53 -2.69 -19.78
CA LYS A 41 -2.41 -2.99 -20.91
C LYS A 41 -3.33 -4.18 -20.63
N LYS A 42 -2.79 -5.25 -20.01
CA LYS A 42 -3.59 -6.41 -19.58
C LYS A 42 -4.59 -6.00 -18.49
N ALA A 43 -4.18 -5.18 -17.53
CA ALA A 43 -5.06 -4.67 -16.49
C ALA A 43 -6.26 -3.92 -17.09
N LEU A 44 -6.02 -2.99 -18.01
CA LEU A 44 -7.10 -2.22 -18.67
C LEU A 44 -8.00 -3.08 -19.54
N LYS A 45 -7.50 -4.15 -20.18
CA LYS A 45 -8.34 -5.10 -20.93
C LYS A 45 -9.23 -5.95 -20.02
N ALA A 46 -8.81 -6.17 -18.77
CA ALA A 46 -9.53 -6.99 -17.80
C ALA A 46 -10.46 -6.18 -16.87
N VAL A 47 -10.63 -4.88 -17.12
CA VAL A 47 -11.49 -3.99 -16.31
C VAL A 47 -12.93 -4.49 -16.29
N LYS A 48 -13.52 -4.56 -15.07
CA LYS A 48 -14.91 -4.93 -14.82
C LYS A 48 -15.64 -3.93 -13.92
N SER A 49 -14.95 -2.91 -13.44
CA SER A 49 -15.52 -1.89 -12.55
C SER A 49 -14.70 -0.60 -12.62
N PRO A 50 -15.28 0.55 -12.25
CA PRO A 50 -14.54 1.82 -12.15
C PRO A 50 -13.32 1.72 -11.23
N TYR A 51 -13.39 0.90 -10.19
CA TYR A 51 -12.26 0.66 -9.28
C TYR A 51 -11.07 0.01 -9.99
N HIS A 52 -11.31 -0.99 -10.84
CA HIS A 52 -10.25 -1.63 -11.62
C HIS A 52 -9.58 -0.64 -12.58
N GLU A 53 -10.39 0.20 -13.24
CA GLU A 53 -9.88 1.17 -14.19
C GLU A 53 -9.05 2.26 -13.51
N VAL A 54 -9.55 2.83 -12.40
CA VAL A 54 -8.81 3.87 -11.68
C VAL A 54 -7.52 3.32 -11.07
N THR A 55 -7.52 2.09 -10.56
CA THR A 55 -6.30 1.45 -10.02
C THR A 55 -5.22 1.34 -11.09
N ALA A 56 -5.55 0.86 -12.29
CA ALA A 56 -4.59 0.79 -13.39
C ALA A 56 -4.08 2.19 -13.80
N ASN A 57 -4.95 3.20 -13.87
CA ASN A 57 -4.56 4.56 -14.21
C ASN A 57 -3.67 5.20 -13.12
N LEU A 58 -3.89 4.92 -11.83
CA LEU A 58 -3.01 5.37 -10.75
C LEU A 58 -1.60 4.77 -10.88
N VAL A 59 -1.48 3.50 -11.28
CA VAL A 59 -0.17 2.87 -11.53
C VAL A 59 0.50 3.47 -12.77
N TYR A 60 -0.25 3.90 -13.80
CA TYR A 60 0.34 4.68 -14.90
C TYR A 60 0.97 5.99 -14.43
N VAL A 61 0.39 6.68 -13.44
CA VAL A 61 1.03 7.87 -12.84
C VAL A 61 2.40 7.49 -12.26
N SER A 62 2.47 6.41 -11.48
CA SER A 62 3.73 5.91 -10.91
C SER A 62 4.75 5.54 -12.00
N LEU A 63 4.30 4.90 -13.08
CA LEU A 63 5.15 4.56 -14.21
C LEU A 63 5.77 5.80 -14.86
N TYR A 64 4.95 6.81 -15.19
CA TYR A 64 5.45 8.04 -15.80
C TYR A 64 6.38 8.81 -14.87
N LEU A 65 6.13 8.81 -13.56
CA LEU A 65 7.04 9.39 -12.57
C LEU A 65 8.38 8.67 -12.52
N ALA A 66 8.40 7.34 -12.59
CA ALA A 66 9.62 6.55 -12.64
C ALA A 66 10.43 6.82 -13.91
N GLN A 67 9.75 7.03 -15.05
CA GLN A 67 10.37 7.40 -16.32
C GLN A 67 10.79 8.89 -16.40
N GLY A 68 10.48 9.70 -15.40
CA GLY A 68 10.76 11.13 -15.39
C GLY A 68 9.81 11.97 -16.26
N ASP A 69 8.77 11.36 -16.84
CA ASP A 69 7.77 12.06 -17.64
C ASP A 69 6.69 12.69 -16.74
N THR A 70 7.03 13.83 -16.16
CA THR A 70 6.12 14.56 -15.25
C THR A 70 4.89 15.13 -15.96
N VAL A 71 4.95 15.34 -17.28
CA VAL A 71 3.82 15.81 -18.07
C VAL A 71 2.78 14.71 -18.25
N ALA A 72 3.20 13.52 -18.68
CA ALA A 72 2.32 12.36 -18.79
C ALA A 72 1.77 11.95 -17.43
N ALA A 73 2.61 11.98 -16.38
CA ALA A 73 2.17 11.71 -15.00
C ALA A 73 1.06 12.65 -14.56
N ARG A 74 1.19 13.96 -14.83
CA ARG A 74 0.16 14.97 -14.53
C ARG A 74 -1.16 14.68 -15.26
N GLN A 75 -1.08 14.38 -16.56
CA GLN A 75 -2.27 14.09 -17.36
C GLN A 75 -3.00 12.84 -16.84
N ALA A 76 -2.26 11.78 -16.52
CA ALA A 76 -2.82 10.56 -15.94
C ALA A 76 -3.44 10.81 -14.56
N LEU A 77 -2.79 11.63 -13.71
CA LEU A 77 -3.31 12.00 -12.39
C LEU A 77 -4.62 12.82 -12.51
N GLU A 78 -4.69 13.76 -13.46
CA GLU A 78 -5.90 14.54 -13.68
C GLU A 78 -7.07 13.66 -14.15
N LYS A 79 -6.79 12.68 -15.01
CA LYS A 79 -7.78 11.67 -15.39
C LYS A 79 -8.30 10.90 -14.16
N CYS A 80 -7.40 10.47 -13.25
CA CYS A 80 -7.80 9.79 -12.02
C CYS A 80 -8.67 10.69 -11.12
N ARG A 81 -8.32 11.97 -10.96
CA ARG A 81 -9.13 12.94 -10.21
C ARG A 81 -10.55 13.04 -10.76
N GLN A 82 -10.67 13.15 -12.09
CA GLN A 82 -11.96 13.22 -12.76
C GLN A 82 -12.78 11.95 -12.50
N MET A 83 -12.16 10.76 -12.60
CA MET A 83 -12.83 9.50 -12.28
C MET A 83 -13.36 9.45 -10.84
N TYR A 84 -12.58 9.93 -9.86
CA TYR A 84 -13.03 10.01 -8.46
C TYR A 84 -14.14 11.05 -8.24
N ALA A 85 -14.19 12.11 -9.03
CA ALA A 85 -15.24 13.12 -8.98
C ALA A 85 -16.56 12.61 -9.58
N ASP A 86 -16.48 11.91 -10.71
CA ASP A 86 -17.63 11.45 -11.47
C ASP A 86 -18.26 10.17 -10.90
N GLU A 87 -17.46 9.33 -10.20
CA GLU A 87 -17.89 8.00 -9.77
C GLU A 87 -17.95 7.91 -8.22
N PRO A 88 -19.16 8.04 -7.63
CA PRO A 88 -19.32 8.02 -6.17
C PRO A 88 -18.86 6.72 -5.50
N SER A 89 -18.87 5.59 -6.21
CA SER A 89 -18.43 4.29 -5.68
C SER A 89 -16.93 4.27 -5.33
N LEU A 90 -16.13 5.16 -5.95
CA LEU A 90 -14.70 5.29 -5.70
C LEU A 90 -14.37 6.04 -4.39
N LYS A 91 -15.29 6.80 -3.82
CA LYS A 91 -15.04 7.64 -2.63
C LYS A 91 -14.45 6.86 -1.46
N ARG A 92 -14.85 5.62 -1.25
CA ARG A 92 -14.29 4.74 -0.20
C ARG A 92 -12.80 4.42 -0.42
N HIS A 93 -12.30 4.56 -1.64
CA HIS A 93 -10.95 4.27 -2.06
C HIS A 93 -10.12 5.52 -2.34
N ILE A 94 -10.60 6.71 -1.97
CA ILE A 94 -9.96 8.00 -2.24
C ILE A 94 -8.52 8.10 -1.71
N HIS A 95 -8.18 7.31 -0.71
CA HIS A 95 -6.84 7.26 -0.13
C HIS A 95 -5.77 6.84 -1.14
N TYR A 96 -6.08 5.99 -2.13
CA TYR A 96 -5.14 5.64 -3.19
C TYR A 96 -4.81 6.82 -4.10
N LEU A 97 -5.80 7.69 -4.37
CA LEU A 97 -5.54 8.93 -5.10
C LEU A 97 -4.59 9.84 -4.31
N TYR A 98 -4.84 10.03 -3.02
CA TYR A 98 -3.98 10.86 -2.17
C TYR A 98 -2.55 10.34 -2.09
N ASP A 99 -2.35 9.02 -2.02
CA ASP A 99 -1.00 8.43 -2.02
C ASP A 99 -0.24 8.79 -3.29
N VAL A 100 -0.88 8.66 -4.45
CA VAL A 100 -0.27 9.00 -5.74
C VAL A 100 -0.10 10.52 -5.92
N GLU A 101 -0.99 11.35 -5.37
CA GLU A 101 -0.83 12.81 -5.36
C GLU A 101 0.37 13.26 -4.53
N ILE A 102 0.58 12.63 -3.38
CA ILE A 102 1.76 12.89 -2.55
C ILE A 102 3.03 12.53 -3.32
N ASP A 103 3.08 11.35 -3.92
CA ASP A 103 4.24 10.91 -4.71
C ASP A 103 4.51 11.84 -5.89
N TYR A 104 3.46 12.26 -6.60
CA TYR A 104 3.57 13.21 -7.70
C TYR A 104 4.12 14.55 -7.23
N ASP A 105 3.48 15.18 -6.24
CA ASP A 105 3.88 16.49 -5.74
C ASP A 105 5.30 16.46 -5.14
N TRP A 106 5.69 15.36 -4.48
CA TRP A 106 7.05 15.16 -4.01
C TRP A 106 8.05 15.11 -5.17
N LYS A 107 7.80 14.28 -6.18
CA LYS A 107 8.71 14.09 -7.33
C LYS A 107 8.88 15.33 -8.18
N VAL A 108 7.86 16.19 -8.29
CA VAL A 108 7.95 17.45 -9.04
C VAL A 108 8.45 18.63 -8.17
N GLY A 109 8.81 18.39 -6.91
CA GLY A 109 9.35 19.41 -6.00
C GLY A 109 8.29 20.28 -5.30
N ASN A 110 7.01 19.94 -5.40
CA ASN A 110 5.92 20.62 -4.70
C ASN A 110 5.81 20.16 -3.24
N PHE A 111 6.93 20.12 -2.52
CA PHE A 111 7.06 19.53 -1.19
C PHE A 111 5.99 20.03 -0.20
N GLN A 112 5.72 21.33 -0.18
CA GLN A 112 4.76 21.89 0.77
C GLN A 112 3.34 21.37 0.51
N LYS A 113 2.97 21.17 -0.75
CA LYS A 113 1.67 20.62 -1.10
C LYS A 113 1.56 19.15 -0.67
N ALA A 114 2.59 18.35 -0.90
CA ALA A 114 2.65 16.97 -0.42
C ALA A 114 2.54 16.90 1.11
N LEU A 115 3.26 17.76 1.84
CA LEU A 115 3.18 17.84 3.31
C LEU A 115 1.79 18.21 3.81
N ASN A 116 1.09 19.15 3.15
CA ASN A 116 -0.26 19.55 3.55
C ASN A 116 -1.25 18.35 3.44
N VAL A 117 -1.18 17.59 2.35
CA VAL A 117 -2.01 16.37 2.18
C VAL A 117 -1.68 15.33 3.26
N LEU A 118 -0.39 15.15 3.57
CA LEU A 118 0.05 14.24 4.64
C LEU A 118 -0.50 14.66 6.01
N ASP A 119 -0.51 15.95 6.34
CA ASP A 119 -1.02 16.47 7.62
C ASP A 119 -2.53 16.27 7.76
N GLU A 120 -3.29 16.49 6.69
CA GLU A 120 -4.74 16.23 6.66
C GLU A 120 -5.02 14.74 6.88
N ARG A 121 -4.29 13.86 6.19
CA ARG A 121 -4.43 12.41 6.35
C ARG A 121 -3.99 11.92 7.72
N GLU A 122 -2.92 12.48 8.27
CA GLU A 122 -2.48 12.14 9.64
C GLU A 122 -3.59 12.41 10.65
N THR A 123 -4.28 13.53 10.52
CA THR A 123 -5.41 13.90 11.38
C THR A 123 -6.56 12.89 11.24
N GLU A 124 -6.90 12.49 10.03
CA GLU A 124 -7.94 11.50 9.78
C GLU A 124 -7.57 10.11 10.32
N LEU A 125 -6.34 9.65 10.11
CA LEU A 125 -5.86 8.34 10.56
C LEU A 125 -5.79 8.26 12.09
N LYS A 126 -5.39 9.33 12.77
CA LYS A 126 -5.45 9.42 14.24
C LYS A 126 -6.88 9.24 14.75
N ARG A 127 -7.87 9.90 14.11
CA ARG A 127 -9.28 9.76 14.46
C ARG A 127 -9.79 8.33 14.25
N LYS A 128 -9.32 7.63 13.22
CA LYS A 128 -9.67 6.24 12.90
C LYS A 128 -8.87 5.20 13.69
N ASN A 129 -7.91 5.62 14.51
CA ASN A 129 -6.97 4.76 15.24
C ASN A 129 -6.22 3.74 14.35
N ASN A 130 -5.89 4.16 13.11
CA ASN A 130 -5.16 3.32 12.16
C ASN A 130 -3.65 3.57 12.30
N LEU A 131 -3.04 2.89 13.27
CA LEU A 131 -1.62 3.11 13.64
C LEU A 131 -0.65 2.67 12.54
N ALA A 132 -0.89 1.55 11.88
CA ALA A 132 0.02 1.02 10.85
C ALA A 132 0.16 1.99 9.66
N THR A 133 -0.98 2.46 9.12
CA THR A 133 -0.98 3.44 8.04
C THR A 133 -0.41 4.79 8.49
N LEU A 134 -0.69 5.20 9.73
CA LEU A 134 -0.14 6.41 10.31
C LEU A 134 1.39 6.39 10.39
N MET A 135 1.98 5.25 10.77
CA MET A 135 3.43 5.09 10.83
C MET A 135 4.07 5.23 9.44
N GLN A 136 3.48 4.59 8.42
CA GLN A 136 3.99 4.68 7.06
C GLN A 136 3.89 6.12 6.52
N LEU A 137 2.79 6.80 6.80
CA LEU A 137 2.59 8.20 6.42
C LEU A 137 3.62 9.13 7.06
N ARG A 138 3.94 8.93 8.34
CA ARG A 138 5.00 9.69 9.03
C ARG A 138 6.38 9.43 8.46
N LYS A 139 6.65 8.20 8.04
CA LYS A 139 7.89 7.88 7.34
C LYS A 139 7.98 8.66 6.02
N THR A 140 6.95 8.65 5.19
CA THR A 140 6.91 9.44 3.96
C THR A 140 7.10 10.93 4.22
N LYS A 141 6.49 11.45 5.29
CA LYS A 141 6.69 12.85 5.71
C LYS A 141 8.15 13.14 6.08
N ALA A 142 8.80 12.22 6.77
CA ALA A 142 10.22 12.34 7.11
C ALA A 142 11.11 12.32 5.87
N ASP A 143 10.82 11.44 4.90
CA ASP A 143 11.55 11.36 3.62
C ASP A 143 11.45 12.70 2.87
N ILE A 144 10.26 13.30 2.75
CA ILE A 144 10.05 14.61 2.11
C ILE A 144 10.79 15.74 2.86
N LEU A 145 10.71 15.77 4.19
CA LEU A 145 11.42 16.76 5.00
C LEU A 145 12.95 16.65 4.84
N TRP A 146 13.45 15.41 4.70
CA TRP A 146 14.87 15.17 4.43
C TRP A 146 15.29 15.77 3.09
N ASP A 147 14.50 15.58 2.03
CA ASP A 147 14.76 16.16 0.71
C ASP A 147 14.65 17.70 0.72
N MET A 148 13.81 18.26 1.58
CA MET A 148 13.74 19.70 1.84
C MET A 148 14.92 20.26 2.64
N ASN A 149 15.89 19.42 3.01
CA ASN A 149 17.00 19.76 3.93
C ASN A 149 16.56 20.15 5.36
N ARG A 150 15.32 19.77 5.78
CA ARG A 150 14.79 19.93 7.14
C ARG A 150 15.15 18.69 7.99
N LYS A 151 16.45 18.42 8.11
CA LYS A 151 16.99 17.14 8.61
C LYS A 151 16.67 16.88 10.07
N GLU A 152 16.62 17.91 10.90
CA GLU A 152 16.29 17.77 12.33
C GLU A 152 14.86 17.30 12.55
N GLU A 153 13.90 17.86 11.79
CA GLU A 153 12.50 17.47 11.83
C GLU A 153 12.32 16.03 11.28
N ALA A 154 12.98 15.74 10.16
CA ALA A 154 12.98 14.39 9.59
C ALA A 154 13.53 13.35 10.59
N ALA A 155 14.66 13.63 11.25
CA ALA A 155 15.26 12.74 12.23
C ALA A 155 14.34 12.47 13.43
N GLY A 156 13.57 13.46 13.87
CA GLY A 156 12.54 13.30 14.90
C GLY A 156 11.48 12.27 14.49
N LEU A 157 10.92 12.40 13.28
CA LEU A 157 9.91 11.49 12.76
C LEU A 157 10.46 10.08 12.50
N TYR A 158 11.68 9.94 11.99
CA TYR A 158 12.32 8.63 11.83
C TYR A 158 12.52 7.92 13.16
N ARG A 159 12.99 8.66 14.18
CA ARG A 159 13.12 8.11 15.53
C ARG A 159 11.78 7.58 16.04
N ASP A 160 10.72 8.36 15.92
CA ASP A 160 9.39 7.97 16.39
C ASP A 160 8.88 6.75 15.61
N PHE A 161 9.09 6.71 14.30
CA PHE A 161 8.78 5.56 13.45
C PHE A 161 9.50 4.28 13.92
N LEU A 162 10.81 4.37 14.17
CA LEU A 162 11.60 3.21 14.62
C LEU A 162 11.18 2.72 16.02
N LEU A 163 10.84 3.64 16.92
CA LEU A 163 10.34 3.28 18.25
C LEU A 163 9.00 2.55 18.18
N GLU A 164 8.08 3.01 17.33
CA GLU A 164 6.79 2.33 17.15
C GLU A 164 6.95 0.96 16.47
N GLN A 165 7.82 0.85 15.44
CA GLN A 165 8.13 -0.46 14.83
C GLN A 165 8.68 -1.45 15.86
N LYS A 166 9.56 -0.99 16.75
CA LYS A 166 10.10 -1.84 17.81
C LYS A 166 9.01 -2.34 18.74
N LYS A 167 8.10 -1.47 19.19
CA LYS A 167 6.96 -1.85 20.05
C LYS A 167 6.03 -2.84 19.35
N GLU A 168 5.78 -2.65 18.06
CA GLU A 168 4.92 -3.57 17.30
C GLU A 168 5.57 -4.94 17.14
N LYS A 169 6.88 -4.99 16.90
CA LYS A 169 7.64 -6.24 16.85
C LYS A 169 7.59 -6.97 18.17
N GLU A 170 7.86 -6.29 19.29
CA GLU A 170 7.79 -6.86 20.64
C GLU A 170 6.40 -7.43 20.93
N ARG A 171 5.32 -6.72 20.61
CA ARG A 171 3.95 -7.17 20.75
C ARG A 171 3.64 -8.42 19.93
N ASN A 172 4.11 -8.47 18.68
CA ASN A 172 3.92 -9.63 17.81
C ASN A 172 4.69 -10.86 18.33
N GLU A 173 5.88 -10.67 18.87
CA GLU A 173 6.66 -11.74 19.52
C GLU A 173 5.97 -12.26 20.77
N GLU A 174 5.38 -11.40 21.59
CA GLU A 174 4.58 -11.81 22.76
C GLU A 174 3.34 -12.61 22.37
N VAL A 175 2.60 -12.18 21.34
CA VAL A 175 1.44 -12.89 20.80
C VAL A 175 1.84 -14.26 20.28
N ALA A 176 2.89 -14.35 19.46
CA ALA A 176 3.38 -15.61 18.91
C ALA A 176 3.81 -16.58 20.01
N THR A 177 4.47 -16.07 21.05
CA THR A 177 4.88 -16.89 22.21
C THR A 177 3.66 -17.42 22.98
N GLY A 178 2.63 -16.58 23.18
CA GLY A 178 1.37 -16.98 23.83
C GLY A 178 0.61 -18.02 23.02
N GLU A 179 0.52 -17.88 21.71
CA GLU A 179 -0.11 -18.86 20.82
C GLU A 179 0.63 -20.21 20.84
N PHE A 180 1.97 -20.18 20.82
CA PHE A 180 2.79 -21.39 20.92
C PHE A 180 2.58 -22.12 22.24
N ALA A 181 2.55 -21.40 23.38
CA ALA A 181 2.27 -21.97 24.68
C ALA A 181 0.86 -22.59 24.74
N THR A 182 -0.13 -21.94 24.16
CA THR A 182 -1.51 -22.47 24.08
C THR A 182 -1.56 -23.76 23.26
N MET A 183 -0.86 -23.81 22.12
CA MET A 183 -0.79 -25.00 21.28
C MET A 183 -0.15 -26.19 22.00
N LEU A 184 0.95 -25.95 22.73
CA LEU A 184 1.60 -26.99 23.55
C LEU A 184 0.65 -27.54 24.62
N ASN A 185 -0.07 -26.67 25.33
CA ASN A 185 -1.05 -27.09 26.34
C ASN A 185 -2.17 -27.95 25.73
N LEU A 186 -2.70 -27.56 24.56
CA LEU A 186 -3.70 -28.35 23.85
C LEU A 186 -3.17 -29.72 23.42
N GLN A 187 -1.94 -29.80 22.94
CA GLN A 187 -1.31 -31.09 22.61
C GLN A 187 -1.16 -32.01 23.82
N GLN A 188 -0.73 -31.46 24.98
CA GLN A 188 -0.62 -32.22 26.22
C GLN A 188 -1.97 -32.75 26.71
N LEU A 189 -3.01 -31.90 26.72
CA LEU A 189 -4.37 -32.29 27.08
C LEU A 189 -4.94 -33.37 26.17
N THR A 190 -4.69 -33.26 24.85
CA THR A 190 -5.14 -34.27 23.88
C THR A 190 -4.44 -35.61 24.11
N ALA A 191 -3.13 -35.59 24.40
CA ALA A 191 -2.36 -36.81 24.70
C ALA A 191 -2.83 -37.46 26.00
N GLU A 192 -3.13 -36.67 27.04
CA GLU A 192 -3.64 -37.15 28.33
C GLU A 192 -5.04 -37.77 28.17
N LYS A 193 -5.95 -37.10 27.44
CA LYS A 193 -7.27 -37.65 27.10
C LYS A 193 -7.16 -38.97 26.37
N GLY A 194 -6.30 -39.11 25.38
CA GLY A 194 -6.09 -40.34 24.63
C GLY A 194 -5.45 -41.49 25.49
N ARG A 195 -4.78 -41.15 26.60
CA ARG A 195 -4.32 -42.17 27.60
C ARG A 195 -5.47 -42.67 28.48
N LEU A 196 -6.35 -41.76 28.91
CA LEU A 196 -7.50 -42.08 29.75
C LEU A 196 -8.56 -42.90 29.00
N GLU A 197 -8.73 -42.71 27.70
CA GLU A 197 -9.68 -43.48 26.89
C GLU A 197 -9.22 -44.91 26.57
N LYS A 198 -7.97 -45.29 26.95
CA LYS A 198 -7.39 -46.63 26.73
C LYS A 198 -7.35 -47.48 28.00
N ILE A 199 -7.85 -46.98 29.11
CA ILE A 199 -8.03 -47.67 30.38
C ILE A 199 -9.47 -48.19 30.52
#